data_a8a84af445ec47bb4ca7d45c56dcff7f
#
_entry.id   a8a84af445ec47bb4ca7d45c56dcff7f
#
_cell.length_a   1.000
_cell.length_b   1.000
_cell.length_c   1.000
_cell.angle_alpha   90.00
_cell.angle_beta   90.00
_cell.angle_gamma   90.00
#
_symmetry.space_group_name_H-M   'P 1'
#
loop_
_entity.id
_entity.type
_entity.pdbx_description
1 polymer ?
#
loop_
_entity_poly.entity_id
_entity_poly.type
_entity_poly.pdbx_seq_one_letter_code
_entity_poly.pdbx_strand_id
1 'polypeptide(L)'
;MKLEWRRTWPDVPADFVAYDETGQQIGRVFRTLKPQGGTEWQWAGSGRYKGWNLSDSGRCETKQEAIDALKQAWLAMVERRERSD
;
A
#
# COMPACT_ATOMS: atom_id res chain seq x y z
N MET A 1 11.49 8.91 3.60
CA MET A 1 11.25 7.46 3.80
C MET A 1 11.28 6.75 2.47
N LYS A 2 11.98 5.64 2.40
CA LYS A 2 12.16 4.89 1.17
C LYS A 2 11.38 3.57 1.23
N LEU A 3 10.56 3.31 0.23
CA LEU A 3 9.80 2.08 0.12
C LEU A 3 10.39 1.21 -0.97
N GLU A 4 10.42 -0.08 -0.72
CA GLU A 4 10.84 -1.07 -1.70
C GLU A 4 9.62 -1.84 -2.18
N TRP A 5 9.46 -1.96 -3.49
CA TRP A 5 8.33 -2.65 -4.12
C TRP A 5 8.78 -3.95 -4.73
N ARG A 6 8.04 -5.02 -4.46
CA ARG A 6 8.30 -6.34 -5.03
C ARG A 6 6.99 -6.94 -5.53
N ARG A 7 7.08 -7.78 -6.55
CA ARG A 7 5.91 -8.56 -6.98
C ARG A 7 5.53 -9.54 -5.88
N THR A 8 4.23 -9.65 -5.60
CA THR A 8 3.73 -10.61 -4.62
C THR A 8 3.99 -12.04 -5.08
N TRP A 9 3.75 -12.28 -6.38
CA TRP A 9 3.95 -13.58 -7.02
C TRP A 9 4.75 -13.37 -8.31
N PRO A 10 5.77 -14.21 -8.58
CA PRO A 10 6.61 -14.01 -9.78
C PRO A 10 5.84 -14.05 -11.10
N ASP A 11 4.75 -14.80 -11.16
CA ASP A 11 3.94 -14.99 -12.37
C ASP A 11 2.69 -14.11 -12.41
N VAL A 12 2.47 -13.24 -11.44
CA VAL A 12 1.34 -12.29 -11.42
C VAL A 12 1.87 -10.88 -11.58
N PRO A 13 1.79 -10.28 -12.78
CA PRO A 13 2.45 -9.00 -13.06
C PRO A 13 1.75 -7.77 -12.47
N ALA A 14 0.52 -7.92 -11.95
CA ALA A 14 -0.29 -6.79 -11.49
C ALA A 14 -0.58 -6.86 -9.99
N ASP A 15 0.39 -7.33 -9.20
CA ASP A 15 0.24 -7.48 -7.76
C ASP A 15 1.59 -7.20 -7.11
N PHE A 16 1.66 -6.15 -6.29
CA PHE A 16 2.90 -5.67 -5.69
C PHE A 16 2.76 -5.47 -4.20
N VAL A 17 3.83 -5.77 -3.47
CA VAL A 17 3.93 -5.56 -2.03
C VAL A 17 4.97 -4.49 -1.76
N ALA A 18 4.68 -3.58 -0.84
CA ALA A 18 5.60 -2.55 -0.42
C ALA A 18 6.23 -2.90 0.93
N TYR A 19 7.53 -2.68 1.03
CA TYR A 19 8.31 -2.89 2.25
C TYR A 19 8.97 -1.59 2.69
N ASP A 20 9.05 -1.37 3.99
CA ASP A 20 9.78 -0.22 4.52
C ASP A 20 11.28 -0.53 4.62
N GLU A 21 12.03 0.42 5.18
CA GLU A 21 13.49 0.30 5.31
C GLU A 21 13.92 -0.84 6.23
N THR A 22 13.04 -1.30 7.11
CA THR A 22 13.33 -2.40 8.03
C THR A 22 13.00 -3.76 7.44
N GLY A 23 12.41 -3.79 6.24
CA GLY A 23 11.97 -5.02 5.61
C GLY A 23 10.57 -5.45 6.00
N GLN A 24 9.84 -4.61 6.72
CA GLN A 24 8.46 -4.90 7.09
C GLN A 24 7.52 -4.61 5.93
N GLN A 25 6.58 -5.52 5.67
CA GLN A 25 5.52 -5.28 4.69
C GLN A 25 4.57 -4.22 5.22
N ILE A 26 4.35 -3.16 4.44
CA ILE A 26 3.47 -2.07 4.84
C ILE A 26 2.16 -2.05 4.07
N GLY A 27 2.06 -2.76 2.97
CA GLY A 27 0.84 -2.82 2.20
C GLY A 27 1.01 -3.49 0.86
N ARG A 28 -0.08 -3.47 0.09
CA ARG A 28 -0.17 -4.16 -1.17
C ARG A 28 -0.94 -3.30 -2.17
N VAL A 29 -0.51 -3.33 -3.43
CA VAL A 29 -1.20 -2.67 -4.55
C VAL A 29 -1.43 -3.73 -5.62
N PHE A 30 -2.68 -3.85 -6.08
CA PHE A 30 -3.04 -4.90 -7.03
C PHE A 30 -4.17 -4.45 -7.94
N ARG A 31 -4.25 -5.07 -9.11
CA ARG A 31 -5.27 -4.79 -10.10
C ARG A 31 -6.43 -5.78 -9.96
N THR A 32 -7.66 -5.27 -10.02
CA THR A 32 -8.86 -6.11 -9.93
C THR A 32 -9.83 -5.77 -11.05
N LEU A 33 -10.82 -6.62 -11.23
CA LEU A 33 -11.89 -6.41 -12.23
C LEU A 33 -13.02 -5.61 -11.58
N LYS A 34 -13.57 -4.67 -12.35
CA LYS A 34 -14.77 -3.92 -11.94
C LYS A 34 -16.02 -4.76 -12.22
N PRO A 35 -17.07 -4.66 -11.38
CA PRO A 35 -18.33 -5.37 -11.64
C PRO A 35 -18.96 -5.04 -13.00
N GLN A 36 -18.82 -3.78 -13.46
CA GLN A 36 -19.38 -3.32 -14.73
C GLN A 36 -18.41 -3.50 -15.92
N GLY A 37 -17.32 -4.21 -15.72
CA GLY A 37 -16.31 -4.42 -16.75
C GLY A 37 -15.13 -3.48 -16.62
N GLY A 38 -14.00 -3.87 -17.21
CA GLY A 38 -12.75 -3.12 -17.08
C GLY A 38 -11.98 -3.47 -15.82
N THR A 39 -10.90 -2.73 -15.57
CA THR A 39 -10.02 -2.99 -14.43
C THR A 39 -9.84 -1.72 -13.59
N GLU A 40 -9.50 -1.92 -12.33
CA GLU A 40 -9.12 -0.83 -11.43
C GLU A 40 -7.97 -1.31 -10.55
N TRP A 41 -7.32 -0.39 -9.88
CA TRP A 41 -6.26 -0.69 -8.94
C TRP A 41 -6.75 -0.49 -7.52
N GLN A 42 -6.36 -1.40 -6.64
CA GLN A 42 -6.69 -1.31 -5.22
C GLN A 42 -5.41 -1.28 -4.41
N TRP A 43 -5.49 -0.67 -3.23
CA TRP A 43 -4.40 -0.69 -2.28
C TRP A 43 -4.95 -1.05 -0.91
N ALA A 44 -4.13 -1.72 -0.11
CA ALA A 44 -4.48 -2.10 1.24
C ALA A 44 -3.26 -1.95 2.14
N GLY A 45 -3.42 -1.22 3.23
CA GLY A 45 -2.37 -1.04 4.20
C GLY A 45 -2.36 -2.17 5.22
N SER A 46 -1.17 -2.58 5.65
CA SER A 46 -1.01 -3.65 6.64
C SER A 46 0.18 -3.44 7.56
N GLY A 47 0.90 -2.32 7.41
CA GLY A 47 2.10 -2.06 8.18
C GLY A 47 1.83 -1.69 9.63
N ARG A 48 2.86 -1.84 10.44
CA ARG A 48 2.82 -1.47 11.85
C ARG A 48 3.97 -0.50 12.16
N TYR A 49 3.67 0.53 12.93
CA TYR A 49 4.67 1.50 13.35
C TYR A 49 4.44 1.86 14.82
N LYS A 50 5.40 1.50 15.69
CA LYS A 50 5.37 1.83 17.12
C LYS A 50 4.03 1.49 17.79
N GLY A 51 3.50 0.31 17.47
CA GLY A 51 2.25 -0.19 18.06
C GLY A 51 0.98 0.21 17.32
N TRP A 52 1.07 1.10 16.33
CA TRP A 52 -0.06 1.48 15.50
C TRP A 52 -0.08 0.64 14.22
N ASN A 53 -1.27 0.25 13.79
CA ASN A 53 -1.46 -0.53 12.58
C ASN A 53 -2.10 0.32 11.49
N LEU A 54 -1.57 0.21 10.26
CA LEU A 54 -2.20 0.79 9.10
C LEU A 54 -3.29 -0.18 8.62
N SER A 55 -4.53 0.27 8.57
CA SER A 55 -5.66 -0.55 8.12
C SER A 55 -6.50 0.09 7.03
N ASP A 56 -6.00 1.17 6.43
CA ASP A 56 -6.69 1.85 5.34
C ASP A 56 -6.62 1.06 4.04
N SER A 57 -7.58 1.27 3.17
CA SER A 57 -7.60 0.71 1.82
C SER A 57 -8.38 1.63 0.89
N GLY A 58 -8.26 1.39 -0.41
CA GLY A 58 -8.96 2.21 -1.38
C GLY A 58 -8.84 1.68 -2.79
N ARG A 59 -9.51 2.37 -3.72
CA ARG A 59 -9.54 2.03 -5.14
C ARG A 59 -9.13 3.23 -5.96
N CYS A 60 -8.37 2.98 -7.03
CA CYS A 60 -7.86 4.02 -7.92
C CYS A 60 -7.94 3.56 -9.36
N GLU A 61 -7.93 4.51 -10.27
CA GLU A 61 -7.97 4.21 -11.71
C GLU A 61 -6.62 3.71 -12.23
N THR A 62 -5.52 4.15 -11.62
CA THR A 62 -4.19 3.80 -12.11
C THR A 62 -3.33 3.20 -11.00
N LYS A 63 -2.31 2.44 -11.42
CA LYS A 63 -1.31 1.89 -10.50
C LYS A 63 -0.61 2.98 -9.71
N GLN A 64 -0.23 4.07 -10.38
CA GLN A 64 0.50 5.14 -9.71
C GLN A 64 -0.33 5.81 -8.62
N GLU A 65 -1.62 6.01 -8.88
CA GLU A 65 -2.51 6.57 -7.87
C GLU A 65 -2.62 5.65 -6.64
N ALA A 66 -2.69 4.34 -6.86
CA ALA A 66 -2.75 3.38 -5.76
C ALA A 66 -1.45 3.36 -4.95
N ILE A 67 -0.31 3.42 -5.63
CA ILE A 67 1.00 3.51 -4.99
C ILE A 67 1.08 4.78 -4.12
N ASP A 68 0.69 5.91 -4.69
CA ASP A 68 0.72 7.19 -3.97
C ASP A 68 -0.23 7.18 -2.77
N ALA A 69 -1.41 6.59 -2.93
CA ALA A 69 -2.39 6.52 -1.84
C ALA A 69 -1.88 5.68 -0.67
N LEU A 70 -1.30 4.52 -0.94
CA LEU A 70 -0.71 3.69 0.11
C LEU A 70 0.45 4.40 0.80
N LYS A 71 1.32 5.00 0.01
CA LYS A 71 2.47 5.74 0.54
C LYS A 71 2.04 6.87 1.45
N GLN A 72 1.05 7.66 1.03
CA GLN A 72 0.55 8.77 1.82
C GLN A 72 -0.14 8.30 3.10
N ALA A 73 -0.92 7.22 3.02
CA ALA A 73 -1.57 6.65 4.20
C ALA A 73 -0.53 6.19 5.24
N TRP A 74 0.52 5.54 4.78
CA TRP A 74 1.60 5.09 5.65
C TRP A 74 2.32 6.29 6.30
N LEU A 75 2.71 7.29 5.50
CA LEU A 75 3.42 8.45 6.00
C LEU A 75 2.57 9.25 6.98
N ALA A 76 1.27 9.39 6.70
CA ALA A 76 0.36 10.12 7.58
C ALA A 76 0.23 9.41 8.94
N MET A 77 0.17 8.08 8.95
CA MET A 77 0.12 7.32 10.19
C MET A 77 1.41 7.47 10.99
N VAL A 78 2.56 7.36 10.33
CA VAL A 78 3.87 7.52 10.97
C VAL A 78 3.98 8.91 11.59
N GLU A 79 3.59 9.95 10.86
CA GLU A 79 3.64 11.32 11.34
C GLU A 79 2.74 11.54 12.55
N ARG A 80 1.51 11.02 12.51
CA ARG A 80 0.61 11.13 13.65
C ARG A 80 1.12 10.38 14.86
N ARG A 81 1.72 9.21 14.66
CA ARG A 81 2.31 8.43 15.75
C ARG A 81 3.46 9.18 16.40
N GLU A 82 4.31 9.83 15.60
CA GLU A 82 5.42 10.62 16.13
C GLU A 82 4.95 11.83 16.93
N ARG A 83 3.84 12.45 16.55
CA ARG A 83 3.26 13.56 17.30
C ARG A 83 2.62 13.13 18.61
N SER A 84 2.31 11.84 18.75
CA SER A 84 1.65 11.33 19.95
C SER A 84 2.60 11.10 21.11
N ASP A 85 3.88 11.16 20.87
CA ASP A 85 4.90 10.95 21.90
C ASP A 85 5.13 12.20 22.75
#